data_5882febeba6f1941f6c6fdd9b7533353
#
_entry.id   5882febeba6f1941f6c6fdd9b7533353
#
_cell.length_a   1.000
_cell.length_b   1.000
_cell.length_c   1.000
_cell.angle_alpha   90.00
_cell.angle_beta   90.00
_cell.angle_gamma   90.00
#
_symmetry.space_group_name_H-M   'P 1'
#
loop_
_entity.id
_entity.type
_entity.pdbx_description
1 polymer ?
#
loop_
_entity_poly.entity_id
_entity_poly.type
_entity_poly.pdbx_seq_one_letter_code
_entity_poly.pdbx_strand_id
1 'polypeptide(L)'
;MKAKTCLAGLLGAIAMAGAAQAQDWPGAKPVTVVVPYTAGGSADAIGRRLGDVLRKETGATVIIENKPGAGAGLGTDQVARAQPDGATLLLASTSPLTILPHLRKTNYDPMRDLAPVASVAVAPVAIVATKALRVDDFAGLIDFARRHPDAVRFGTPGAGTVAHVGMAALMGATQARMTHVPYRGNSQALTDGLGGTVELLVVNSDVVLPHVASGALKPLAVMAPERLAVWPQVPTLAELKLPQAQYYSNFGIFAPAGMSAGLMHSLQAALQRAMANPDYQDLLAKSYLQPGTGVGETFAKQVRQEYASNAQIIKANDIKAE
;
A
#
# COMPACT_ATOMS: atom_id res chain seq x y z
N MET A 1 -19.75 2.17 -82.69
CA MET A 1 -20.59 1.12 -82.05
C MET A 1 -19.82 0.52 -80.89
N LYS A 2 -20.46 0.44 -79.73
CA LYS A 2 -20.10 -0.33 -78.53
C LYS A 2 -19.05 0.26 -77.59
N ALA A 3 -19.46 1.24 -76.79
CA ALA A 3 -19.03 1.40 -75.44
C ALA A 3 -20.00 0.58 -74.55
N LYS A 4 -19.53 -0.33 -73.74
CA LYS A 4 -20.25 -0.87 -72.57
C LYS A 4 -19.30 -1.68 -71.71
N THR A 5 -19.38 -1.41 -70.40
CA THR A 5 -19.08 -2.30 -69.27
C THR A 5 -17.64 -2.35 -68.83
N CYS A 6 -17.28 -1.47 -67.86
CA CYS A 6 -16.38 -1.70 -66.77
C CYS A 6 -16.78 -0.80 -65.58
N LEU A 7 -17.93 -1.09 -64.96
CA LEU A 7 -18.39 -0.41 -63.71
C LEU A 7 -18.98 -1.44 -62.79
N ALA A 8 -18.17 -2.38 -62.30
CA ALA A 8 -18.58 -3.37 -61.28
C ALA A 8 -17.36 -3.95 -60.52
N GLY A 9 -16.53 -3.12 -59.93
CA GLY A 9 -15.34 -3.61 -59.25
C GLY A 9 -14.90 -2.76 -58.04
N LEU A 10 -15.71 -1.79 -57.59
CA LEU A 10 -15.28 -0.83 -56.57
C LEU A 10 -16.21 -0.75 -55.34
N LEU A 11 -16.92 -1.81 -55.00
CA LEU A 11 -17.88 -1.83 -53.87
C LEU A 11 -17.64 -2.97 -52.88
N GLY A 12 -16.45 -3.58 -52.85
CA GLY A 12 -16.11 -4.71 -51.96
C GLY A 12 -15.04 -4.44 -50.89
N ALA A 13 -14.55 -3.21 -50.72
CA ALA A 13 -13.46 -2.89 -49.80
C ALA A 13 -13.83 -2.02 -48.59
N ILE A 14 -15.11 -1.93 -48.26
CA ILE A 14 -15.57 -1.19 -47.07
C ILE A 14 -16.22 -2.18 -46.14
N ALA A 15 -15.70 -2.28 -44.91
CA ALA A 15 -16.27 -2.92 -43.74
C ALA A 15 -15.55 -4.18 -43.23
N MET A 16 -14.24 -4.09 -43.04
CA MET A 16 -13.59 -4.82 -41.93
C MET A 16 -12.75 -3.84 -41.11
N ALA A 17 -13.32 -2.71 -40.70
CA ALA A 17 -12.94 -2.09 -39.50
C ALA A 17 -13.45 -3.02 -38.38
N GLY A 18 -12.67 -4.05 -38.07
CA GLY A 18 -12.93 -4.90 -36.92
C GLY A 18 -13.07 -3.96 -35.71
N ALA A 19 -14.26 -3.86 -35.17
CA ALA A 19 -14.46 -3.31 -33.85
C ALA A 19 -13.49 -4.10 -32.97
N ALA A 20 -12.39 -3.47 -32.56
CA ALA A 20 -11.55 -3.98 -31.49
C ALA A 20 -12.49 -4.09 -30.29
N GLN A 21 -13.06 -5.26 -30.07
CA GLN A 21 -13.85 -5.53 -28.88
C GLN A 21 -12.92 -5.19 -27.74
N ALA A 22 -13.27 -4.14 -27.00
CA ALA A 22 -12.58 -3.81 -25.77
C ALA A 22 -12.61 -5.10 -24.92
N GLN A 23 -11.46 -5.73 -24.78
CA GLN A 23 -11.37 -6.97 -24.01
C GLN A 23 -11.70 -6.63 -22.57
N ASP A 24 -12.84 -7.14 -22.08
CA ASP A 24 -13.23 -6.94 -20.70
C ASP A 24 -12.21 -7.62 -19.77
N TRP A 25 -11.80 -6.90 -18.76
CA TRP A 25 -11.00 -7.49 -17.69
C TRP A 25 -11.89 -8.44 -16.85
N PRO A 26 -11.42 -9.63 -16.49
CA PRO A 26 -10.04 -10.14 -16.52
C PRO A 26 -9.64 -10.91 -17.80
N GLY A 27 -10.50 -11.07 -18.78
CA GLY A 27 -10.24 -11.93 -19.92
C GLY A 27 -10.16 -13.42 -19.56
N ALA A 28 -9.46 -14.22 -20.38
CA ALA A 28 -9.32 -15.66 -20.17
C ALA A 28 -8.09 -16.08 -19.33
N LYS A 29 -7.17 -15.15 -19.06
CA LYS A 29 -5.93 -15.45 -18.33
C LYS A 29 -6.14 -15.39 -16.81
N PRO A 30 -5.43 -16.25 -16.02
CA PRO A 30 -5.34 -16.04 -14.58
C PRO A 30 -4.74 -14.65 -14.28
N VAL A 31 -5.26 -14.02 -13.22
CA VAL A 31 -4.76 -12.73 -12.74
C VAL A 31 -3.85 -12.96 -11.54
N THR A 32 -2.60 -12.53 -11.62
CA THR A 32 -1.66 -12.55 -10.50
C THR A 32 -1.64 -11.16 -9.86
N VAL A 33 -1.99 -11.09 -8.58
CA VAL A 33 -1.85 -9.88 -7.77
C VAL A 33 -0.60 -10.03 -6.91
N VAL A 34 0.45 -9.32 -7.28
CA VAL A 34 1.73 -9.30 -6.55
C VAL A 34 1.59 -8.42 -5.31
N VAL A 35 1.87 -8.98 -4.14
CA VAL A 35 1.90 -8.29 -2.85
C VAL A 35 3.36 -8.23 -2.39
N PRO A 36 4.01 -7.04 -2.39
CA PRO A 36 5.45 -6.93 -2.18
C PRO A 36 5.87 -6.98 -0.70
N TYR A 37 5.11 -7.70 0.11
CA TYR A 37 5.32 -7.88 1.56
C TYR A 37 5.15 -9.35 1.95
N THR A 38 5.64 -9.72 3.15
CA THR A 38 5.43 -11.06 3.71
C THR A 38 3.95 -11.39 3.90
N ALA A 39 3.60 -12.65 3.72
CA ALA A 39 2.24 -13.14 3.97
C ALA A 39 1.81 -12.90 5.43
N GLY A 40 0.50 -12.78 5.67
CA GLY A 40 -0.09 -12.57 7.00
C GLY A 40 -0.07 -11.12 7.50
N GLY A 41 0.41 -10.16 6.69
CA GLY A 41 0.29 -8.73 6.97
C GLY A 41 -0.96 -8.12 6.33
N SER A 42 -1.20 -6.81 6.58
CA SER A 42 -2.37 -6.06 6.08
C SER A 42 -2.58 -6.20 4.57
N ALA A 43 -1.52 -5.99 3.77
CA ALA A 43 -1.61 -6.09 2.32
C ALA A 43 -2.01 -7.49 1.84
N ASP A 44 -1.52 -8.54 2.51
CA ASP A 44 -1.88 -9.94 2.19
C ASP A 44 -3.36 -10.22 2.53
N ALA A 45 -3.82 -9.78 3.70
CA ALA A 45 -5.22 -9.94 4.12
C ALA A 45 -6.18 -9.20 3.17
N ILE A 46 -5.87 -7.94 2.82
CA ILE A 46 -6.61 -7.14 1.85
C ILE A 46 -6.61 -7.85 0.48
N GLY A 47 -5.45 -8.28 0.01
CA GLY A 47 -5.30 -8.93 -1.29
C GLY A 47 -6.07 -10.23 -1.42
N ARG A 48 -6.02 -11.09 -0.39
CA ARG A 48 -6.77 -12.36 -0.39
C ARG A 48 -8.27 -12.12 -0.38
N ARG A 49 -8.77 -11.22 0.47
CA ARG A 49 -10.21 -10.91 0.50
C ARG A 49 -10.67 -10.29 -0.81
N LEU A 50 -9.95 -9.30 -1.34
CA LEU A 50 -10.27 -8.69 -2.62
C LEU A 50 -10.23 -9.72 -3.77
N GLY A 51 -9.22 -10.59 -3.78
CA GLY A 51 -9.10 -11.69 -4.73
C GLY A 51 -10.24 -12.70 -4.64
N ASP A 52 -10.71 -13.04 -3.41
CA ASP A 52 -11.88 -13.91 -3.22
C ASP A 52 -13.15 -13.29 -3.80
N VAL A 53 -13.37 -12.01 -3.55
CA VAL A 53 -14.53 -11.29 -4.09
C VAL A 53 -14.46 -11.20 -5.61
N LEU A 54 -13.30 -10.81 -6.16
CA LEU A 54 -13.11 -10.75 -7.61
C LEU A 54 -13.34 -12.10 -8.30
N ARG A 55 -12.87 -13.21 -7.69
CA ARG A 55 -13.14 -14.57 -8.21
C ARG A 55 -14.64 -14.88 -8.26
N LYS A 56 -15.37 -14.53 -7.20
CA LYS A 56 -16.83 -14.75 -7.13
C LYS A 56 -17.60 -13.93 -8.17
N GLU A 57 -17.19 -12.68 -8.38
CA GLU A 57 -17.90 -11.74 -9.25
C GLU A 57 -17.58 -11.91 -10.73
N THR A 58 -16.37 -12.29 -11.07
CA THR A 58 -15.88 -12.33 -12.46
C THR A 58 -15.67 -13.74 -13.00
N GLY A 59 -15.66 -14.76 -12.14
CA GLY A 59 -15.26 -16.13 -12.51
C GLY A 59 -13.76 -16.28 -12.79
N ALA A 60 -12.96 -15.24 -12.64
CA ALA A 60 -11.52 -15.27 -12.93
C ALA A 60 -10.74 -16.09 -11.90
N THR A 61 -9.66 -16.72 -12.33
CA THR A 61 -8.65 -17.24 -11.41
C THR A 61 -7.78 -16.08 -10.94
N VAL A 62 -7.88 -15.71 -9.65
CA VAL A 62 -7.04 -14.67 -9.03
C VAL A 62 -6.05 -15.31 -8.07
N ILE A 63 -4.77 -15.09 -8.28
CA ILE A 63 -3.65 -15.63 -7.50
C ILE A 63 -3.00 -14.50 -6.72
N ILE A 64 -2.81 -14.66 -5.42
CA ILE A 64 -2.06 -13.71 -4.59
C ILE A 64 -0.63 -14.23 -4.42
N GLU A 65 0.34 -13.48 -4.96
CA GLU A 65 1.76 -13.80 -4.90
C GLU A 65 2.48 -12.83 -3.95
N ASN A 66 3.00 -13.33 -2.83
CA ASN A 66 3.82 -12.51 -1.93
C ASN A 66 5.26 -12.47 -2.44
N LYS A 67 5.76 -11.24 -2.77
CA LYS A 67 7.14 -11.00 -3.26
C LYS A 67 7.84 -9.95 -2.41
N PRO A 68 8.21 -10.26 -1.16
CA PRO A 68 8.78 -9.29 -0.24
C PRO A 68 10.23 -8.94 -0.58
N GLY A 69 10.67 -7.76 -0.11
CA GLY A 69 12.07 -7.36 -0.15
C GLY A 69 12.28 -5.95 -0.67
N ALA A 70 13.43 -5.40 -0.28
CA ALA A 70 13.86 -4.08 -0.71
C ALA A 70 12.81 -2.97 -0.43
N GLY A 71 12.16 -2.95 0.77
CA GLY A 71 11.12 -1.96 1.07
C GLY A 71 9.94 -2.01 0.09
N ALA A 72 9.49 -3.20 -0.32
CA ALA A 72 8.51 -3.48 -1.37
C ALA A 72 9.03 -3.28 -2.82
N GLY A 73 10.26 -2.83 -3.02
CA GLY A 73 10.80 -2.53 -4.35
C GLY A 73 10.89 -3.75 -5.28
N LEU A 74 11.17 -4.97 -4.75
CA LEU A 74 11.32 -6.17 -5.60
C LEU A 74 10.00 -6.57 -6.29
N GLY A 75 8.91 -6.68 -5.55
CA GLY A 75 7.61 -7.01 -6.14
C GLY A 75 7.08 -5.89 -7.04
N THR A 76 7.35 -4.64 -6.69
CA THR A 76 6.97 -3.47 -7.51
C THR A 76 7.73 -3.47 -8.85
N ASP A 77 9.04 -3.76 -8.86
CA ASP A 77 9.85 -3.88 -10.08
C ASP A 77 9.32 -5.01 -10.99
N GLN A 78 8.92 -6.15 -10.42
CA GLN A 78 8.31 -7.25 -11.18
C GLN A 78 7.08 -6.79 -11.96
N VAL A 79 6.17 -6.05 -11.30
CA VAL A 79 4.94 -5.58 -11.95
C VAL A 79 5.23 -4.46 -12.95
N ALA A 80 6.14 -3.53 -12.64
CA ALA A 80 6.52 -2.45 -13.54
C ALA A 80 7.05 -2.97 -14.91
N ARG A 81 7.61 -4.19 -14.93
CA ARG A 81 8.12 -4.86 -16.15
C ARG A 81 7.14 -5.84 -16.78
N ALA A 82 5.98 -6.07 -16.17
CA ALA A 82 5.01 -7.01 -16.69
C ALA A 82 4.30 -6.46 -17.93
N GLN A 83 3.66 -7.36 -18.71
CA GLN A 83 2.86 -6.94 -19.86
C GLN A 83 1.62 -6.16 -19.40
N PRO A 84 1.23 -5.08 -20.09
CA PRO A 84 0.08 -4.26 -19.72
C PRO A 84 -1.25 -4.87 -20.20
N ASP A 85 -1.44 -6.19 -19.99
CA ASP A 85 -2.59 -6.97 -20.43
C ASP A 85 -3.60 -7.27 -19.29
N GLY A 86 -3.39 -6.70 -18.10
CA GLY A 86 -4.26 -6.88 -16.94
C GLY A 86 -4.11 -8.21 -16.21
N ALA A 87 -3.21 -9.10 -16.65
CA ALA A 87 -2.95 -10.39 -15.98
C ALA A 87 -2.02 -10.27 -14.77
N THR A 88 -1.24 -9.20 -14.67
CA THR A 88 -0.33 -8.96 -13.53
C THR A 88 -0.60 -7.59 -12.93
N LEU A 89 -0.98 -7.56 -11.66
CA LEU A 89 -1.30 -6.35 -10.91
C LEU A 89 -0.43 -6.27 -9.64
N LEU A 90 -0.23 -5.07 -9.12
CA LEU A 90 0.42 -4.83 -7.84
C LEU A 90 -0.63 -4.42 -6.81
N LEU A 91 -0.63 -5.06 -5.64
CA LEU A 91 -1.29 -4.54 -4.45
C LEU A 91 -0.23 -4.12 -3.44
N ALA A 92 -0.05 -2.84 -3.27
CA ALA A 92 0.93 -2.28 -2.34
C ALA A 92 0.37 -1.04 -1.64
N SER A 93 1.00 -0.65 -0.53
CA SER A 93 0.86 0.74 -0.08
C SER A 93 1.47 1.68 -1.12
N THR A 94 1.15 2.97 -1.06
CA THR A 94 1.74 3.96 -1.97
C THR A 94 3.26 4.13 -1.75
N SER A 95 3.83 3.64 -0.64
CA SER A 95 5.24 3.83 -0.27
C SER A 95 6.27 3.45 -1.34
N PRO A 96 6.21 2.29 -2.02
CA PRO A 96 7.20 1.95 -3.05
C PRO A 96 7.13 2.88 -4.28
N LEU A 97 6.03 3.62 -4.44
CA LEU A 97 5.88 4.59 -5.52
C LEU A 97 6.23 6.02 -5.08
N THR A 98 5.91 6.39 -3.83
CA THR A 98 5.92 7.79 -3.39
C THR A 98 7.01 8.13 -2.37
N ILE A 99 7.65 7.12 -1.75
CA ILE A 99 8.69 7.30 -0.73
C ILE A 99 10.01 6.69 -1.20
N LEU A 100 10.02 5.40 -1.52
CA LEU A 100 11.23 4.64 -1.82
C LEU A 100 12.11 5.26 -2.92
N PRO A 101 11.57 5.81 -4.02
CA PRO A 101 12.36 6.43 -5.09
C PRO A 101 13.11 7.70 -4.65
N HIS A 102 12.67 8.36 -3.58
CA HIS A 102 13.35 9.52 -3.01
C HIS A 102 14.47 9.16 -2.03
N LEU A 103 14.45 7.93 -1.51
CA LEU A 103 15.43 7.45 -0.56
C LEU A 103 16.58 6.70 -1.24
N ARG A 104 16.30 6.02 -2.35
CA ARG A 104 17.29 5.24 -3.08
C ARG A 104 16.91 5.04 -4.54
N LYS A 105 17.89 4.70 -5.36
CA LYS A 105 17.65 4.32 -6.76
C LYS A 105 16.80 3.05 -6.83
N THR A 106 15.69 3.12 -7.55
CA THR A 106 14.82 1.99 -7.91
C THR A 106 15.13 1.53 -9.35
N ASN A 107 14.80 0.27 -9.67
CA ASN A 107 14.92 -0.25 -11.04
C ASN A 107 13.70 0.08 -11.91
N TYR A 108 12.72 0.80 -11.38
CA TYR A 108 11.51 1.29 -12.04
C TYR A 108 11.35 2.79 -11.78
N ASP A 109 10.68 3.45 -12.68
CA ASP A 109 10.17 4.82 -12.51
C ASP A 109 8.67 4.72 -12.13
N PRO A 110 8.28 5.03 -10.90
CA PRO A 110 6.91 4.82 -10.44
C PRO A 110 5.87 5.66 -11.18
N MET A 111 6.26 6.83 -11.70
CA MET A 111 5.34 7.72 -12.40
C MET A 111 5.21 7.39 -13.90
N ARG A 112 6.16 6.63 -14.45
CA ARG A 112 6.19 6.23 -15.85
C ARG A 112 5.76 4.78 -16.07
N ASP A 113 6.24 3.87 -15.22
CA ASP A 113 6.17 2.42 -15.46
C ASP A 113 4.93 1.78 -14.81
N LEU A 114 4.24 2.51 -13.92
CA LEU A 114 3.06 2.02 -13.19
C LEU A 114 1.88 2.99 -13.33
N ALA A 115 0.69 2.44 -13.50
CA ALA A 115 -0.57 3.17 -13.54
C ALA A 115 -1.38 2.90 -12.26
N PRO A 116 -1.70 3.90 -11.44
CA PRO A 116 -2.62 3.76 -10.33
C PRO A 116 -4.03 3.41 -10.82
N VAL A 117 -4.63 2.33 -10.28
CA VAL A 117 -5.96 1.87 -10.69
C VAL A 117 -7.03 2.25 -9.68
N ALA A 118 -6.84 1.85 -8.41
CA ALA A 118 -7.77 2.15 -7.33
C ALA A 118 -7.07 2.12 -5.97
N SER A 119 -7.40 3.05 -5.08
CA SER A 119 -7.14 2.91 -3.64
C SER A 119 -8.17 1.94 -3.07
N VAL A 120 -7.72 0.89 -2.41
CA VAL A 120 -8.60 -0.20 -1.94
C VAL A 120 -8.81 -0.19 -0.42
N ALA A 121 -7.83 0.28 0.34
CA ALA A 121 -7.95 0.41 1.80
C ALA A 121 -6.94 1.43 2.34
N VAL A 122 -7.27 2.03 3.49
CA VAL A 122 -6.35 2.86 4.27
C VAL A 122 -6.18 2.24 5.64
N ALA A 123 -4.92 1.96 6.01
CA ALA A 123 -4.58 1.38 7.30
C ALA A 123 -3.85 2.40 8.17
N PRO A 124 -4.37 2.73 9.35
CA PRO A 124 -3.63 3.48 10.35
C PRO A 124 -2.35 2.75 10.77
N VAL A 125 -1.32 3.50 11.12
CA VAL A 125 -0.07 2.96 11.67
C VAL A 125 -0.08 3.13 13.18
N ALA A 126 0.20 2.05 13.90
CA ALA A 126 0.29 2.06 15.37
C ALA A 126 1.76 2.06 15.82
N ILE A 127 2.04 2.83 16.85
CA ILE A 127 3.29 2.79 17.63
C ILE A 127 2.98 2.00 18.89
N VAL A 128 3.54 0.80 19.01
CA VAL A 128 3.25 -0.10 20.13
C VAL A 128 4.53 -0.58 20.80
N ALA A 129 4.55 -0.53 22.15
CA ALA A 129 5.63 -1.09 22.95
C ALA A 129 5.49 -2.61 23.06
N THR A 130 6.62 -3.29 22.98
CA THR A 130 6.75 -4.73 23.25
C THR A 130 7.08 -4.96 24.73
N LYS A 131 7.12 -6.24 25.14
CA LYS A 131 7.52 -6.61 26.50
C LYS A 131 8.96 -6.18 26.88
N ALA A 132 9.79 -5.88 25.89
CA ALA A 132 11.17 -5.43 26.10
C ALA A 132 11.27 -3.96 26.55
N LEU A 133 10.21 -3.17 26.36
CA LEU A 133 10.15 -1.75 26.76
C LEU A 133 9.08 -1.53 27.82
N ARG A 134 9.48 -1.03 28.97
CA ARG A 134 8.56 -0.67 30.07
C ARG A 134 8.37 0.84 30.11
N VAL A 135 7.33 1.31 29.46
CA VAL A 135 6.87 2.71 29.48
C VAL A 135 5.36 2.75 29.64
N ASP A 136 4.85 3.80 30.25
CA ASP A 136 3.43 3.89 30.53
C ASP A 136 2.63 4.47 29.36
N ASP A 137 3.19 5.41 28.66
CA ASP A 137 2.56 6.13 27.57
C ASP A 137 3.59 6.64 26.55
N PHE A 138 3.10 7.42 25.58
CA PHE A 138 3.95 8.03 24.55
C PHE A 138 4.96 9.03 25.13
N ALA A 139 4.59 9.81 26.15
CA ALA A 139 5.50 10.75 26.79
C ALA A 139 6.67 10.02 27.45
N GLY A 140 6.38 8.91 28.16
CA GLY A 140 7.39 8.03 28.74
C GLY A 140 8.34 7.42 27.70
N LEU A 141 7.83 7.04 26.51
CA LEU A 141 8.67 6.60 25.39
C LEU A 141 9.67 7.68 24.97
N ILE A 142 9.19 8.91 24.75
CA ILE A 142 10.04 10.01 24.28
C ILE A 142 11.09 10.39 25.34
N ASP A 143 10.69 10.46 26.60
CA ASP A 143 11.60 10.75 27.72
C ASP A 143 12.66 9.65 27.89
N PHE A 144 12.27 8.38 27.76
CA PHE A 144 13.21 7.28 27.80
C PHE A 144 14.24 7.36 26.64
N ALA A 145 13.76 7.54 25.40
CA ALA A 145 14.61 7.61 24.22
C ALA A 145 15.56 8.82 24.23
N ARG A 146 15.17 9.94 24.84
CA ARG A 146 16.04 11.12 25.04
C ARG A 146 17.14 10.85 26.06
N ARG A 147 16.80 10.17 27.17
CA ARG A 147 17.78 9.85 28.22
C ARG A 147 18.71 8.69 27.85
N HIS A 148 18.26 7.82 26.97
CA HIS A 148 18.99 6.63 26.52
C HIS A 148 19.04 6.59 24.98
N PRO A 149 19.84 7.46 24.34
CA PRO A 149 19.92 7.53 22.87
C PRO A 149 20.26 6.17 22.27
N ASP A 150 19.56 5.83 21.18
CA ASP A 150 19.72 4.59 20.39
C ASP A 150 19.38 3.28 21.15
N ALA A 151 18.93 3.33 22.40
CA ALA A 151 18.57 2.15 23.18
C ALA A 151 17.21 1.54 22.78
N VAL A 152 16.31 2.33 22.16
CA VAL A 152 15.03 1.84 21.65
C VAL A 152 15.19 1.44 20.20
N ARG A 153 15.10 0.14 19.91
CA ARG A 153 15.03 -0.37 18.54
C ARG A 153 13.57 -0.45 18.12
N PHE A 154 13.23 0.13 16.99
CA PHE A 154 11.86 0.06 16.46
C PHE A 154 11.80 -0.72 15.14
N GLY A 155 10.92 -1.72 15.10
CA GLY A 155 10.66 -2.54 13.92
C GLY A 155 9.61 -1.91 13.03
N THR A 156 9.86 -1.87 11.71
CA THR A 156 8.91 -1.42 10.69
C THR A 156 8.74 -2.46 9.59
N PRO A 157 7.72 -2.36 8.71
CA PRO A 157 7.59 -3.25 7.55
C PRO A 157 8.71 -3.13 6.50
N GLY A 158 9.63 -2.16 6.68
CA GLY A 158 10.78 -1.97 5.81
C GLY A 158 11.22 -0.52 5.69
N ALA A 159 12.49 -0.34 5.28
CA ALA A 159 13.02 0.97 4.93
C ALA A 159 12.24 1.56 3.73
N GLY A 160 11.92 2.84 3.78
CA GLY A 160 11.11 3.51 2.76
C GLY A 160 9.60 3.28 2.87
N THR A 161 9.11 2.76 3.99
CA THR A 161 7.68 2.71 4.30
C THR A 161 7.20 3.97 5.03
N VAL A 162 5.90 4.21 5.05
CA VAL A 162 5.29 5.31 5.84
C VAL A 162 5.67 5.24 7.32
N ALA A 163 5.79 4.03 7.87
CA ALA A 163 6.22 3.81 9.25
C ALA A 163 7.65 4.31 9.50
N HIS A 164 8.57 4.03 8.57
CA HIS A 164 9.96 4.52 8.64
C HIS A 164 10.01 6.05 8.59
N VAL A 165 9.38 6.66 7.57
CA VAL A 165 9.41 8.12 7.38
C VAL A 165 8.69 8.85 8.52
N GLY A 166 7.55 8.33 8.98
CA GLY A 166 6.83 8.87 10.13
C GLY A 166 7.69 8.87 11.40
N MET A 167 8.41 7.79 11.68
CA MET A 167 9.33 7.72 12.82
C MET A 167 10.54 8.65 12.65
N ALA A 168 11.09 8.79 11.46
CA ALA A 168 12.18 9.73 11.22
C ALA A 168 11.73 11.18 11.49
N ALA A 169 10.54 11.57 10.99
CA ALA A 169 9.95 12.87 11.28
C ALA A 169 9.65 13.07 12.78
N LEU A 170 9.16 12.02 13.47
CA LEU A 170 8.93 12.02 14.91
C LEU A 170 10.24 12.24 15.68
N MET A 171 11.29 11.50 15.36
CA MET A 171 12.60 11.64 15.98
C MET A 171 13.18 13.04 15.78
N GLY A 172 13.08 13.59 14.58
CA GLY A 172 13.50 14.97 14.29
C GLY A 172 12.76 16.01 15.13
N ALA A 173 11.44 15.88 15.23
CA ALA A 173 10.59 16.82 15.98
C ALA A 173 10.76 16.71 17.50
N THR A 174 11.01 15.51 18.01
CA THR A 174 11.11 15.26 19.45
C THR A 174 12.54 15.26 19.97
N GLN A 175 13.54 15.30 19.09
CA GLN A 175 14.95 15.12 19.47
C GLN A 175 15.22 13.79 20.21
N ALA A 176 14.33 12.80 20.07
CA ALA A 176 14.52 11.45 20.55
C ALA A 176 15.34 10.65 19.52
N ARG A 177 16.27 9.83 19.99
CA ARG A 177 17.10 8.97 19.13
C ARG A 177 16.76 7.52 19.36
N MET A 178 16.34 6.83 18.28
CA MET A 178 15.96 5.42 18.30
C MET A 178 16.58 4.73 17.07
N THR A 179 16.84 3.43 17.15
CA THR A 179 17.47 2.64 16.09
C THR A 179 16.40 1.93 15.26
N HIS A 180 16.41 2.16 13.94
CA HIS A 180 15.49 1.50 13.03
C HIS A 180 15.92 0.06 12.73
N VAL A 181 14.95 -0.87 12.75
CA VAL A 181 15.12 -2.27 12.34
C VAL A 181 14.12 -2.57 11.22
N PRO A 182 14.57 -2.55 9.93
CA PRO A 182 13.68 -2.80 8.81
C PRO A 182 13.41 -4.29 8.62
N TYR A 183 12.13 -4.66 8.51
CA TYR A 183 11.65 -5.99 8.17
C TYR A 183 11.16 -6.06 6.72
N ARG A 184 10.68 -7.23 6.28
CA ARG A 184 10.14 -7.45 4.93
C ARG A 184 8.60 -7.38 4.88
N GLY A 185 7.97 -6.86 5.96
CA GLY A 185 6.52 -6.72 6.10
C GLY A 185 6.09 -6.70 7.56
N ASN A 186 4.82 -6.36 7.80
CA ASN A 186 4.24 -6.24 9.14
C ASN A 186 4.32 -7.56 9.96
N SER A 187 4.06 -8.71 9.32
CA SER A 187 4.02 -10.01 10.01
C SER A 187 5.39 -10.42 10.56
N GLN A 188 6.47 -10.18 9.82
CA GLN A 188 7.81 -10.48 10.30
C GLN A 188 8.19 -9.56 11.47
N ALA A 189 7.93 -8.25 11.35
CA ALA A 189 8.16 -7.31 12.44
C ALA A 189 7.38 -7.70 13.70
N LEU A 190 6.10 -8.09 13.54
CA LEU A 190 5.25 -8.54 14.64
C LEU A 190 5.82 -9.78 15.35
N THR A 191 6.27 -10.79 14.61
CA THR A 191 6.86 -12.01 15.19
C THR A 191 8.05 -11.67 16.10
N ASP A 192 8.97 -10.85 15.62
CA ASP A 192 10.16 -10.44 16.38
C ASP A 192 9.80 -9.54 17.57
N GLY A 193 8.82 -8.64 17.39
CA GLY A 193 8.32 -7.80 18.48
C GLY A 193 7.67 -8.61 19.60
N LEU A 194 6.84 -9.60 19.30
CA LEU A 194 6.26 -10.52 20.29
C LEU A 194 7.35 -11.33 20.99
N GLY A 195 8.41 -11.68 20.27
CA GLY A 195 9.62 -12.30 20.84
C GLY A 195 10.40 -11.38 21.78
N GLY A 196 10.21 -10.05 21.68
CA GLY A 196 10.98 -9.05 22.45
C GLY A 196 12.36 -8.74 21.84
N THR A 197 12.55 -9.03 20.54
CA THR A 197 13.77 -8.72 19.79
C THR A 197 13.94 -7.22 19.60
N VAL A 198 12.84 -6.48 19.51
CA VAL A 198 12.80 -5.02 19.42
C VAL A 198 11.92 -4.45 20.52
N GLU A 199 12.21 -3.23 20.96
CA GLU A 199 11.50 -2.53 22.03
C GLU A 199 10.18 -1.94 21.56
N LEU A 200 10.10 -1.57 20.27
CA LEU A 200 8.95 -0.87 19.70
C LEU A 200 8.58 -1.48 18.34
N LEU A 201 7.30 -1.53 18.03
CA LEU A 201 6.81 -1.83 16.69
C LEU A 201 6.10 -0.61 16.14
N VAL A 202 6.34 -0.31 14.88
CA VAL A 202 5.64 0.72 14.11
C VAL A 202 5.10 0.06 12.86
N VAL A 203 3.87 -0.42 12.96
CA VAL A 203 3.23 -1.29 11.97
C VAL A 203 1.76 -0.90 11.81
N ASN A 204 1.10 -1.42 10.79
CA ASN A 204 -0.32 -1.15 10.62
C ASN A 204 -1.12 -1.69 11.82
N SER A 205 -2.13 -0.94 12.25
CA SER A 205 -2.90 -1.21 13.47
C SER A 205 -3.62 -2.55 13.45
N ASP A 206 -4.14 -2.96 12.29
CA ASP A 206 -4.89 -4.22 12.10
C ASP A 206 -4.09 -5.46 12.52
N VAL A 207 -2.77 -5.49 12.25
CA VAL A 207 -1.95 -6.66 12.58
C VAL A 207 -1.65 -6.80 14.07
N VAL A 208 -1.75 -5.72 14.86
CA VAL A 208 -1.47 -5.74 16.30
C VAL A 208 -2.71 -5.77 17.16
N LEU A 209 -3.92 -5.63 16.60
CA LEU A 209 -5.19 -5.64 17.34
C LEU A 209 -5.34 -6.82 18.30
N PRO A 210 -5.16 -8.09 17.90
CA PRO A 210 -5.31 -9.23 18.80
C PRO A 210 -4.27 -9.23 19.93
N HIS A 211 -3.08 -8.73 19.66
CA HIS A 211 -1.96 -8.71 20.60
C HIS A 211 -2.06 -7.58 21.62
N VAL A 212 -2.68 -6.48 21.24
CA VAL A 212 -3.07 -5.41 22.19
C VAL A 212 -4.23 -5.89 23.06
N ALA A 213 -5.24 -6.54 22.48
CA ALA A 213 -6.37 -7.09 23.23
C ALA A 213 -5.94 -8.14 24.27
N SER A 214 -4.92 -8.95 23.95
CA SER A 214 -4.35 -9.93 24.90
C SER A 214 -3.36 -9.34 25.92
N GLY A 215 -3.00 -8.05 25.80
CA GLY A 215 -2.00 -7.39 26.65
C GLY A 215 -0.54 -7.72 26.29
N ALA A 216 -0.29 -8.46 25.19
CA ALA A 216 1.07 -8.78 24.76
C ALA A 216 1.82 -7.58 24.19
N LEU A 217 1.10 -6.59 23.65
CA LEU A 217 1.61 -5.33 23.14
C LEU A 217 0.85 -4.16 23.77
N LYS A 218 1.53 -3.03 23.99
CA LYS A 218 0.94 -1.80 24.56
C LYS A 218 0.92 -0.70 23.51
N PRO A 219 -0.26 -0.22 23.07
CA PRO A 219 -0.35 0.87 22.12
C PRO A 219 -0.02 2.20 22.82
N LEU A 220 0.85 2.99 22.19
CA LEU A 220 1.31 4.27 22.75
C LEU A 220 0.77 5.47 21.98
N ALA A 221 0.67 5.36 20.63
CA ALA A 221 0.12 6.37 19.76
C ALA A 221 -0.32 5.75 18.43
N VAL A 222 -1.14 6.48 17.67
CA VAL A 222 -1.54 6.11 16.31
C VAL A 222 -1.24 7.25 15.32
N MET A 223 -0.79 6.88 14.14
CA MET A 223 -0.67 7.75 12.98
C MET A 223 -1.98 7.64 12.19
N ALA A 224 -2.97 8.43 12.58
CA ALA A 224 -4.30 8.48 11.99
C ALA A 224 -4.90 9.86 12.21
N PRO A 225 -5.83 10.34 11.35
CA PRO A 225 -6.50 11.62 11.53
C PRO A 225 -7.25 11.73 12.87
N GLU A 226 -7.83 10.61 13.30
CA GLU A 226 -8.62 10.48 14.53
C GLU A 226 -8.20 9.24 15.30
N ARG A 227 -8.53 9.18 16.58
CA ARG A 227 -8.30 7.99 17.42
C ARG A 227 -9.07 6.80 16.85
N LEU A 228 -8.49 5.61 16.97
CA LEU A 228 -9.19 4.39 16.57
C LEU A 228 -10.30 4.06 17.58
N ALA A 229 -11.49 3.73 17.08
CA ALA A 229 -12.63 3.37 17.93
C ALA A 229 -12.32 2.20 18.88
N VAL A 230 -11.44 1.28 18.47
CA VAL A 230 -10.98 0.17 19.29
C VAL A 230 -10.01 0.60 20.42
N TRP A 231 -9.36 1.76 20.28
CA TRP A 231 -8.40 2.31 21.24
C TRP A 231 -8.70 3.79 21.54
N PRO A 232 -9.87 4.12 22.11
CA PRO A 232 -10.28 5.52 22.33
C PRO A 232 -9.36 6.30 23.28
N GLN A 233 -8.59 5.59 24.12
CA GLN A 233 -7.62 6.18 25.03
C GLN A 233 -6.25 6.46 24.39
N VAL A 234 -5.95 5.88 23.20
CA VAL A 234 -4.64 6.03 22.55
C VAL A 234 -4.65 7.28 21.68
N PRO A 235 -3.75 8.26 21.95
CA PRO A 235 -3.75 9.53 21.22
C PRO A 235 -3.24 9.36 19.79
N THR A 236 -3.65 10.25 18.92
CA THR A 236 -3.04 10.44 17.60
C THR A 236 -1.76 11.29 17.73
N LEU A 237 -0.86 11.19 16.74
CA LEU A 237 0.32 12.09 16.72
C LEU A 237 -0.06 13.56 16.54
N ALA A 238 -1.19 13.87 15.90
CA ALA A 238 -1.69 15.23 15.80
C ALA A 238 -2.10 15.81 17.19
N GLU A 239 -2.80 15.02 18.01
CA GLU A 239 -3.13 15.40 19.40
C GLU A 239 -1.88 15.59 20.26
N LEU A 240 -0.81 14.84 19.96
CA LEU A 240 0.50 14.97 20.61
C LEU A 240 1.35 16.12 20.03
N LYS A 241 0.77 16.97 19.17
CA LYS A 241 1.41 18.12 18.50
C LYS A 241 2.56 17.71 17.57
N LEU A 242 2.45 16.56 16.95
CA LEU A 242 3.40 16.00 15.98
C LEU A 242 2.73 15.71 14.60
N PRO A 243 1.99 16.67 14.01
CA PRO A 243 1.24 16.42 12.78
C PRO A 243 2.15 16.08 11.59
N GLN A 244 3.42 16.53 11.61
CA GLN A 244 4.41 16.24 10.56
C GLN A 244 4.85 14.77 10.53
N ALA A 245 4.60 14.01 11.61
CA ALA A 245 4.90 12.58 11.71
C ALA A 245 3.67 11.70 11.45
N GLN A 246 2.54 12.31 11.06
CA GLN A 246 1.30 11.59 10.83
C GLN A 246 1.25 10.97 9.44
N TYR A 247 1.41 9.68 9.38
CA TYR A 247 1.40 8.88 8.16
C TYR A 247 0.46 7.67 8.31
N TYR A 248 -0.16 7.26 7.21
CA TYR A 248 -0.98 6.04 7.14
C TYR A 248 -0.69 5.29 5.85
N SER A 249 -0.92 3.99 5.87
CA SER A 249 -0.71 3.15 4.69
C SER A 249 -1.93 3.21 3.78
N ASN A 250 -1.82 3.90 2.65
CA ASN A 250 -2.82 3.89 1.60
C ASN A 250 -2.51 2.74 0.65
N PHE A 251 -3.30 1.66 0.71
CA PHE A 251 -3.17 0.49 -0.15
C PHE A 251 -3.93 0.69 -1.44
N GLY A 252 -3.27 0.43 -2.55
CA GLY A 252 -3.84 0.53 -3.89
C GLY A 252 -3.50 -0.63 -4.79
N ILE A 253 -4.35 -0.80 -5.80
CA ILE A 253 -4.04 -1.60 -6.98
C ILE A 253 -3.37 -0.71 -8.01
N PHE A 254 -2.25 -1.23 -8.54
CA PHE A 254 -1.50 -0.62 -9.63
C PHE A 254 -1.33 -1.64 -10.75
N ALA A 255 -1.28 -1.16 -11.98
CA ALA A 255 -1.04 -1.97 -13.17
C ALA A 255 0.24 -1.52 -13.87
N PRO A 256 0.86 -2.34 -14.72
CA PRO A 256 1.89 -1.88 -15.64
C PRO A 256 1.34 -0.73 -16.51
N ALA A 257 2.16 0.28 -16.76
CA ALA A 257 1.78 1.37 -17.65
C ALA A 257 1.53 0.86 -19.08
N GLY A 258 0.66 1.55 -19.83
CA GLY A 258 0.37 1.21 -21.23
C GLY A 258 -0.81 0.26 -21.44
N MET A 259 -1.58 -0.07 -20.41
CA MET A 259 -2.87 -0.77 -20.58
C MET A 259 -3.80 0.05 -21.49
N SER A 260 -4.58 -0.64 -22.35
CA SER A 260 -5.60 0.04 -23.15
C SER A 260 -6.66 0.70 -22.27
N ALA A 261 -7.22 1.82 -22.72
CA ALA A 261 -8.24 2.57 -21.97
C ALA A 261 -9.47 1.71 -21.62
N GLY A 262 -9.92 0.84 -22.55
CA GLY A 262 -11.04 -0.07 -22.32
C GLY A 262 -10.76 -1.09 -21.23
N LEU A 263 -9.57 -1.73 -21.27
CA LEU A 263 -9.15 -2.71 -20.26
C LEU A 263 -8.97 -2.08 -18.88
N MET A 264 -8.39 -0.87 -18.82
CA MET A 264 -8.26 -0.10 -17.57
C MET A 264 -9.63 0.25 -16.99
N HIS A 265 -10.56 0.71 -17.82
CA HIS A 265 -11.92 1.05 -17.38
C HIS A 265 -12.67 -0.19 -16.82
N SER A 266 -12.57 -1.32 -17.53
CA SER A 266 -13.16 -2.59 -17.09
C SER A 266 -12.58 -3.09 -15.77
N LEU A 267 -11.24 -3.01 -15.58
CA LEU A 267 -10.59 -3.32 -14.32
C LEU A 267 -11.04 -2.39 -13.17
N GLN A 268 -11.12 -1.09 -13.43
CA GLN A 268 -11.59 -0.11 -12.44
C GLN A 268 -13.03 -0.42 -12.01
N ALA A 269 -13.92 -0.72 -12.97
CA ALA A 269 -15.30 -1.07 -12.68
C ALA A 269 -15.42 -2.36 -11.86
N ALA A 270 -14.61 -3.38 -12.16
CA ALA A 270 -14.57 -4.62 -11.38
C ALA A 270 -14.09 -4.37 -9.94
N LEU A 271 -13.04 -3.57 -9.76
CA LEU A 271 -12.55 -3.20 -8.43
C LEU A 271 -13.57 -2.37 -7.63
N GLN A 272 -14.28 -1.44 -8.27
CA GLN A 272 -15.35 -0.68 -7.61
C GLN A 272 -16.45 -1.60 -7.07
N ARG A 273 -16.92 -2.58 -7.87
CA ARG A 273 -17.90 -3.57 -7.39
C ARG A 273 -17.34 -4.39 -6.25
N ALA A 274 -16.13 -4.93 -6.41
CA ALA A 274 -15.50 -5.75 -5.37
C ALA A 274 -15.28 -5.00 -4.05
N MET A 275 -14.91 -3.72 -4.10
CA MET A 275 -14.79 -2.87 -2.92
C MET A 275 -16.14 -2.58 -2.25
N ALA A 276 -17.23 -2.51 -3.02
CA ALA A 276 -18.59 -2.34 -2.48
C ALA A 276 -19.20 -3.64 -1.94
N ASN A 277 -18.56 -4.79 -2.19
CA ASN A 277 -19.07 -6.09 -1.76
C ASN A 277 -19.09 -6.21 -0.22
N PRO A 278 -20.19 -6.71 0.39
CA PRO A 278 -20.30 -6.84 1.84
C PRO A 278 -19.20 -7.64 2.50
N ASP A 279 -18.69 -8.72 1.87
CA ASP A 279 -17.58 -9.53 2.42
C ASP A 279 -16.30 -8.70 2.53
N TYR A 280 -16.07 -7.77 1.59
CA TYR A 280 -14.92 -6.88 1.62
C TYR A 280 -15.07 -5.77 2.67
N GLN A 281 -16.24 -5.17 2.74
CA GLN A 281 -16.56 -4.15 3.74
C GLN A 281 -16.48 -4.71 5.17
N ASP A 282 -16.92 -5.96 5.39
CA ASP A 282 -16.81 -6.65 6.67
C ASP A 282 -15.34 -6.83 7.09
N LEU A 283 -14.43 -7.17 6.15
CA LEU A 283 -13.00 -7.19 6.44
C LEU A 283 -12.52 -5.82 6.95
N LEU A 284 -12.83 -4.75 6.21
CA LEU A 284 -12.39 -3.41 6.58
C LEU A 284 -12.90 -3.04 7.98
N ALA A 285 -14.17 -3.25 8.25
CA ALA A 285 -14.79 -2.93 9.53
C ALA A 285 -14.17 -3.73 10.70
N LYS A 286 -14.01 -5.05 10.55
CA LYS A 286 -13.44 -5.93 11.59
C LYS A 286 -11.95 -5.67 11.85
N SER A 287 -11.25 -5.15 10.84
CA SER A 287 -9.82 -4.80 10.93
C SER A 287 -9.58 -3.32 11.27
N TYR A 288 -10.64 -2.54 11.47
CA TYR A 288 -10.57 -1.07 11.67
C TYR A 288 -9.76 -0.38 10.56
N LEU A 289 -9.85 -0.92 9.33
CA LEU A 289 -9.34 -0.29 8.12
C LEU A 289 -10.40 0.65 7.56
N GLN A 290 -9.96 1.73 6.92
CA GLN A 290 -10.85 2.64 6.23
C GLN A 290 -10.98 2.24 4.76
N PRO A 291 -12.13 2.52 4.11
CA PRO A 291 -12.29 2.35 2.67
C PRO A 291 -11.25 3.14 1.88
N GLY A 292 -10.92 2.65 0.70
CA GLY A 292 -10.06 3.35 -0.23
C GLY A 292 -10.62 4.70 -0.68
N THR A 293 -9.73 5.62 -1.02
CA THR A 293 -10.03 7.05 -1.21
C THR A 293 -10.38 7.44 -2.65
N GLY A 294 -10.25 6.54 -3.63
CA GLY A 294 -10.57 6.87 -5.02
C GLY A 294 -10.19 5.82 -6.04
N VAL A 295 -10.73 5.95 -7.23
CA VAL A 295 -10.50 5.09 -8.40
C VAL A 295 -10.05 5.96 -9.58
N GLY A 296 -9.22 5.40 -10.44
CA GLY A 296 -8.76 6.04 -11.67
C GLY A 296 -8.00 7.34 -11.40
N GLU A 297 -8.39 8.41 -12.08
CA GLU A 297 -7.69 9.70 -12.01
C GLU A 297 -7.68 10.30 -10.59
N THR A 298 -8.73 10.06 -9.79
CA THR A 298 -8.76 10.51 -8.37
C THR A 298 -7.61 9.89 -7.58
N PHE A 299 -7.40 8.60 -7.69
CA PHE A 299 -6.30 7.92 -7.04
C PHE A 299 -4.93 8.30 -7.64
N ALA A 300 -4.85 8.42 -8.97
CA ALA A 300 -3.62 8.84 -9.64
C ALA A 300 -3.16 10.23 -9.21
N LYS A 301 -4.10 11.18 -9.07
CA LYS A 301 -3.82 12.53 -8.55
C LYS A 301 -3.28 12.48 -7.12
N GLN A 302 -3.86 11.65 -6.26
CA GLN A 302 -3.41 11.46 -4.90
C GLN A 302 -1.98 10.90 -4.85
N VAL A 303 -1.67 9.86 -5.65
CA VAL A 303 -0.32 9.28 -5.72
C VAL A 303 0.71 10.33 -6.17
N ARG A 304 0.38 11.15 -7.17
CA ARG A 304 1.28 12.25 -7.60
C ARG A 304 1.50 13.30 -6.51
N GLN A 305 0.46 13.64 -5.76
CA GLN A 305 0.56 14.58 -4.63
C GLN A 305 1.42 14.00 -3.50
N GLU A 306 1.21 12.74 -3.13
CA GLU A 306 2.03 12.04 -2.14
C GLU A 306 3.50 11.96 -2.59
N TYR A 307 3.76 11.67 -3.87
CA TYR A 307 5.12 11.63 -4.43
C TYR A 307 5.84 12.98 -4.25
N ALA A 308 5.21 14.08 -4.63
CA ALA A 308 5.78 15.41 -4.52
C ALA A 308 5.96 15.85 -3.05
N SER A 309 4.98 15.58 -2.19
CA SER A 309 5.03 15.91 -0.77
C SER A 309 6.13 15.12 -0.04
N ASN A 310 6.22 13.82 -0.30
CA ASN A 310 7.24 12.97 0.33
C ASN A 310 8.66 13.38 -0.07
N ALA A 311 8.88 13.83 -1.33
CA ALA A 311 10.18 14.36 -1.74
C ALA A 311 10.63 15.55 -0.86
N GLN A 312 9.68 16.47 -0.57
CA GLN A 312 9.96 17.64 0.28
C GLN A 312 10.22 17.22 1.73
N ILE A 313 9.42 16.33 2.29
CA ILE A 313 9.53 15.89 3.68
C ILE A 313 10.85 15.12 3.90
N ILE A 314 11.19 14.21 2.99
CA ILE A 314 12.43 13.43 3.06
C ILE A 314 13.65 14.36 3.02
N LYS A 315 13.64 15.35 2.12
CA LYS A 315 14.73 16.34 2.02
C LYS A 315 14.79 17.24 3.27
N ALA A 316 13.66 17.74 3.76
CA ALA A 316 13.62 18.65 4.91
C ALA A 316 14.09 18.00 6.22
N ASN A 317 13.91 16.68 6.36
CA ASN A 317 14.28 15.94 7.57
C ASN A 317 15.56 15.09 7.39
N ASP A 318 16.30 15.25 6.28
CA ASP A 318 17.52 14.47 5.93
C ASP A 318 17.31 12.94 6.11
N ILE A 319 16.11 12.44 5.73
CA ILE A 319 15.78 11.02 5.88
C ILE A 319 16.57 10.23 4.82
N LYS A 320 17.31 9.22 5.27
CA LYS A 320 18.16 8.38 4.42
C LYS A 320 17.63 6.97 4.34
N ALA A 321 17.90 6.30 3.20
CA ALA A 321 17.82 4.86 3.16
C ALA A 321 19.03 4.31 3.96
N GLU A 322 18.75 3.46 4.92
CA GLU A 322 19.77 2.70 5.63
C GLU A 322 20.38 1.64 4.72
#